data_cefbd0e541c3e0d47b869e3d8018748c
#
_entry.id   cefbd0e541c3e0d47b869e3d8018748c
#
_cell.length_a   1.000
_cell.length_b   1.000
_cell.length_c   1.000
_cell.angle_alpha   90.00
_cell.angle_beta   90.00
_cell.angle_gamma   90.00
#
_symmetry.space_group_name_H-M   'P 1'
#
loop_
_entity.id
_entity.type
_entity.pdbx_description
1 polymer ?
#
loop_
_entity_poly.entity_id
_entity_poly.type
_entity_poly.pdbx_seq_one_letter_code
_entity_poly.pdbx_strand_id
1 'polypeptide(L)'
;MLFRNNYGVDLGSSSVKVYSFFRNKSYIEKNMVAYRGRRILAIGNEAYEMFEKSPADISVNSPMAFGMLANLELQEIVLYSMIKKIDHTSGLGADMYFSVPLDMTAIEKRAYYHLVNGHWLRKNRVFMVES
;
A
#
# COMPACT_ATOMS: atom_id res chain seq x y z
N MET A 1 3.39 -25.35 -13.25
CA MET A 1 2.29 -24.67 -12.57
C MET A 1 2.80 -23.45 -11.84
N LEU A 2 2.17 -22.33 -12.07
CA LEU A 2 2.57 -21.09 -11.42
C LEU A 2 1.63 -20.80 -10.24
N PHE A 3 2.21 -20.64 -9.08
CA PHE A 3 1.46 -20.17 -7.92
C PHE A 3 1.33 -18.67 -7.97
N ARG A 4 0.14 -18.19 -7.71
CA ARG A 4 -0.08 -16.77 -7.45
C ARG A 4 -0.07 -16.57 -5.96
N ASN A 5 0.71 -15.60 -5.50
CA ASN A 5 0.64 -15.18 -4.11
C ASN A 5 -0.71 -14.50 -3.86
N ASN A 6 -1.24 -14.69 -2.67
CA ASN A 6 -2.49 -14.09 -2.25
C ASN A 6 -2.25 -13.21 -1.03
N TYR A 7 -2.74 -11.98 -1.09
CA TYR A 7 -2.60 -11.03 0.00
C TYR A 7 -3.96 -10.44 0.36
N GLY A 8 -4.24 -10.39 1.65
CA GLY A 8 -5.31 -9.56 2.18
C GLY A 8 -4.73 -8.21 2.56
N VAL A 9 -5.33 -7.13 2.10
CA VAL A 9 -4.80 -5.78 2.31
C VAL A 9 -5.87 -4.89 2.92
N ASP A 10 -5.51 -4.22 4.01
CA ASP A 10 -6.36 -3.21 4.64
C ASP A 10 -5.58 -1.90 4.64
N LEU A 11 -6.04 -0.95 3.82
CA LEU A 11 -5.42 0.37 3.71
C LEU A 11 -6.14 1.35 4.61
N GLY A 12 -5.41 1.90 5.56
CA GLY A 12 -5.93 2.95 6.44
C GLY A 12 -5.08 4.20 6.36
N SER A 13 -5.62 5.31 6.83
CA SER A 13 -4.89 6.58 6.86
C SER A 13 -3.69 6.54 7.79
N SER A 14 -3.74 5.72 8.82
CA SER A 14 -2.66 5.59 9.79
C SER A 14 -1.73 4.42 9.51
N SER A 15 -2.29 3.28 9.06
CA SER A 15 -1.50 2.07 8.87
C SER A 15 -2.00 1.24 7.71
N VAL A 16 -1.11 0.40 7.19
CA VAL A 16 -1.43 -0.62 6.19
C VAL A 16 -1.18 -1.98 6.83
N LYS A 17 -2.16 -2.86 6.72
CA LYS A 17 -2.02 -4.24 7.15
C LYS A 17 -2.05 -5.14 5.93
N VAL A 18 -1.06 -6.03 5.82
CA VAL A 18 -1.00 -7.03 4.74
C VAL A 18 -0.95 -8.41 5.38
N TYR A 19 -1.89 -9.26 5.00
CA TYR A 19 -1.90 -10.67 5.38
C TYR A 19 -1.40 -11.51 4.20
N SER A 20 -0.38 -12.32 4.42
CA SER A 20 0.10 -13.26 3.41
C SER A 20 -0.56 -14.62 3.64
N PHE A 21 -1.36 -15.07 2.68
CA PHE A 21 -2.01 -16.38 2.79
C PHE A 21 -1.00 -17.50 2.71
N PHE A 22 0.04 -17.33 1.92
CA PHE A 22 1.09 -18.35 1.79
C PHE A 22 1.85 -18.52 3.10
N ARG A 23 2.21 -17.41 3.75
CA ARG A 23 2.98 -17.45 5.00
C ARG A 23 2.11 -17.54 6.23
N ASN A 24 0.80 -17.39 6.07
CA ASN A 24 -0.17 -17.37 7.17
C ASN A 24 0.23 -16.38 8.27
N LYS A 25 0.55 -15.16 7.86
CA LYS A 25 1.08 -14.14 8.76
C LYS A 25 0.65 -12.74 8.33
N SER A 26 0.39 -11.89 9.33
CA SER A 26 0.07 -10.48 9.13
C SER A 26 1.27 -9.60 9.34
N TYR A 27 1.34 -8.54 8.56
CA TYR A 27 2.37 -7.51 8.66
C TYR A 27 1.68 -6.15 8.72
N ILE A 28 2.16 -5.27 9.57
CA ILE A 28 1.59 -3.94 9.71
C ILE A 28 2.70 -2.89 9.65
N GLU A 29 2.41 -1.80 8.99
CA GLU A 29 3.36 -0.71 8.79
C GLU A 29 2.58 0.60 8.84
N LYS A 30 3.21 1.69 9.29
CA LYS A 30 2.59 3.01 9.18
C LYS A 30 2.40 3.36 7.72
N ASN A 31 1.24 3.93 7.39
CA ASN A 31 0.96 4.32 6.00
C ASN A 31 1.47 5.74 5.75
N MET A 32 2.79 5.85 5.67
CA MET A 32 3.48 7.13 5.52
C MET A 32 4.68 7.04 4.61
N VAL A 33 4.97 8.16 3.94
CA VAL A 33 6.15 8.32 3.11
C VAL A 33 6.81 9.66 3.46
N ALA A 34 8.12 9.62 3.66
CA ALA A 34 8.92 10.82 3.87
C ALA A 34 9.69 11.11 2.59
N TYR A 35 9.63 12.35 2.11
CA TYR A 35 10.29 12.69 0.85
C TYR A 35 10.77 14.13 0.86
N ARG A 36 11.79 14.41 0.03
CA ARG A 36 12.29 15.74 -0.26
C ARG A 36 12.20 15.94 -1.76
N GLY A 37 11.33 16.85 -2.20
CA GLY A 37 11.06 17.01 -3.63
C GLY A 37 10.53 15.69 -4.20
N ARG A 38 11.26 15.10 -5.17
CA ARG A 38 10.88 13.82 -5.77
C ARG A 38 11.62 12.61 -5.18
N ARG A 39 12.48 12.85 -4.20
CA ARG A 39 13.28 11.79 -3.62
C ARG A 39 12.61 11.20 -2.40
N ILE A 40 12.34 9.90 -2.44
CA ILE A 40 11.81 9.16 -1.30
C ILE A 40 12.96 8.93 -0.32
N LEU A 41 12.76 9.33 0.93
CA LEU A 41 13.75 9.19 1.99
C LEU A 41 13.45 8.02 2.91
N ALA A 42 12.19 7.77 3.20
CA ALA A 42 11.77 6.69 4.09
C ALA A 42 10.33 6.31 3.80
N ILE A 43 9.97 5.08 4.15
CA ILE A 43 8.64 4.52 3.92
C ILE A 43 8.20 3.80 5.19
N GLY A 44 6.92 3.91 5.51
CA GLY A 44 6.34 3.16 6.61
C GLY A 44 6.77 3.65 7.98
N ASN A 45 7.18 2.72 8.84
CA ASN A 45 7.57 3.06 10.22
C ASN A 45 8.75 4.03 10.28
N GLU A 46 9.71 3.88 9.37
CA GLU A 46 10.83 4.83 9.31
C GLU A 46 10.37 6.24 8.97
N ALA A 47 9.42 6.36 8.04
CA ALA A 47 8.85 7.66 7.71
C ALA A 47 8.12 8.27 8.90
N TYR A 48 7.38 7.45 9.63
CA TYR A 48 6.66 7.90 10.82
C TYR A 48 7.62 8.47 11.87
N GLU A 49 8.76 7.84 12.07
CA GLU A 49 9.77 8.33 13.01
C GLU A 49 10.33 9.69 12.63
N MET A 50 10.31 10.04 11.36
CA MET A 50 10.75 11.33 10.88
C MET A 50 9.72 12.44 11.05
N PHE A 51 8.48 12.10 11.37
CA PHE A 51 7.34 13.01 11.30
C PHE A 51 7.54 14.30 12.12
N GLU A 52 8.04 14.18 13.34
CA GLU A 52 8.22 15.34 14.22
C GLU A 52 9.69 15.83 14.30
N LYS A 53 10.61 15.10 13.68
CA LYS A 53 12.05 15.35 13.83
C LYS A 53 12.71 15.86 12.57
N SER A 54 11.98 15.91 11.46
CA SER A 54 12.57 16.23 10.18
C SER A 54 12.70 17.74 9.97
N PRO A 55 13.71 18.19 9.21
CA PRO A 55 13.82 19.57 8.76
C PRO A 55 12.60 20.01 7.95
N ALA A 56 12.41 21.32 7.83
CA ALA A 56 11.24 21.89 7.16
C ALA A 56 11.12 21.54 5.68
N ASP A 57 12.21 21.15 5.03
CA ASP A 57 12.20 20.76 3.60
C ASP A 57 11.83 19.30 3.36
N ILE A 58 11.61 18.54 4.42
CA ILE A 58 11.18 17.14 4.32
C ILE A 58 9.69 17.06 4.61
N SER A 59 8.95 16.46 3.67
CA SER A 59 7.51 16.21 3.82
C SER A 59 7.30 14.78 4.30
N VAL A 60 6.38 14.60 5.24
CA VAL A 60 5.97 13.29 5.73
C VAL A 60 4.45 13.22 5.64
N ASN A 61 3.93 12.40 4.75
CA ASN A 61 2.51 12.35 4.48
C ASN A 61 1.98 10.92 4.34
N SER A 62 0.70 10.76 4.66
CA SER A 62 -0.02 9.54 4.35
C SER A 62 -0.59 9.62 2.93
N PRO A 63 -0.49 8.54 2.13
CA PRO A 63 -1.14 8.49 0.82
C PRO A 63 -2.67 8.39 0.89
N MET A 64 -3.22 8.10 2.07
CA MET A 64 -4.66 8.04 2.31
C MET A 64 -5.09 9.27 3.11
N ALA A 65 -6.27 9.80 2.81
CA ALA A 65 -6.88 10.87 3.57
C ALA A 65 -8.38 10.61 3.69
N PHE A 66 -8.90 10.72 4.91
CA PHE A 66 -10.34 10.54 5.18
C PHE A 66 -10.88 9.20 4.66
N GLY A 67 -10.07 8.14 4.78
CA GLY A 67 -10.46 6.81 4.32
C GLY A 67 -10.39 6.59 2.81
N MET A 68 -9.85 7.54 2.06
CA MET A 68 -9.80 7.50 0.60
C MET A 68 -8.35 7.56 0.09
N LEU A 69 -8.11 6.92 -1.05
CA LEU A 69 -6.82 7.02 -1.73
C LEU A 69 -6.62 8.43 -2.27
N ALA A 70 -5.66 9.16 -1.69
CA ALA A 70 -5.37 10.54 -2.08
C ALA A 70 -4.17 10.63 -3.03
N ASN A 71 -3.20 9.73 -2.90
CA ASN A 71 -2.02 9.70 -3.76
C ASN A 71 -1.69 8.25 -4.12
N LEU A 72 -2.09 7.85 -5.31
CA LEU A 72 -1.90 6.48 -5.79
C LEU A 72 -0.45 6.07 -5.90
N GLU A 73 0.40 6.96 -6.39
CA GLU A 73 1.82 6.67 -6.59
C GLU A 73 2.52 6.37 -5.26
N LEU A 74 2.29 7.21 -4.26
CA LEU A 74 2.88 6.99 -2.94
C LEU A 74 2.29 5.76 -2.26
N GLN A 75 0.99 5.50 -2.43
CA GLN A 75 0.39 4.31 -1.86
C GLN A 75 0.94 3.04 -2.49
N GLU A 76 1.16 3.06 -3.78
CA GLU A 76 1.78 1.92 -4.48
C GLU A 76 3.16 1.64 -3.92
N ILE A 77 3.96 2.67 -3.66
CA ILE A 77 5.31 2.53 -3.11
C ILE A 77 5.27 1.88 -1.73
N VAL A 78 4.35 2.29 -0.86
CA VAL A 78 4.21 1.70 0.47
C VAL A 78 3.86 0.22 0.36
N LEU A 79 2.86 -0.10 -0.44
CA LEU A 79 2.40 -1.48 -0.60
C LEU A 79 3.47 -2.36 -1.25
N TYR A 80 4.13 -1.87 -2.28
CA TYR A 80 5.24 -2.56 -2.93
C TYR A 80 6.36 -2.87 -1.94
N SER A 81 6.74 -1.89 -1.13
CA SER A 81 7.77 -2.04 -0.10
C SER A 81 7.41 -3.14 0.90
N MET A 82 6.14 -3.18 1.33
CA MET A 82 5.69 -4.22 2.27
C MET A 82 5.73 -5.61 1.64
N ILE A 83 5.20 -5.75 0.43
CA ILE A 83 5.15 -7.05 -0.25
C ILE A 83 6.56 -7.56 -0.51
N LYS A 84 7.47 -6.68 -0.87
CA LYS A 84 8.86 -7.07 -1.12
C LYS A 84 9.55 -7.55 0.16
N LYS A 85 9.26 -6.94 1.30
CA LYS A 85 9.77 -7.40 2.59
C LYS A 85 9.21 -8.76 3.00
N ILE A 86 7.95 -9.01 2.66
CA ILE A 86 7.27 -10.26 3.02
C ILE A 86 7.80 -11.42 2.19
N ASP A 87 7.85 -11.28 0.88
CA ASP A 87 8.13 -12.39 -0.03
C ASP A 87 9.39 -12.21 -0.90
N HIS A 88 10.07 -11.09 -0.79
CA HIS A 88 11.25 -10.78 -1.59
C HIS A 88 11.00 -10.87 -3.09
N THR A 89 9.73 -10.79 -3.51
CA THR A 89 9.33 -10.82 -4.91
C THR A 89 9.05 -9.41 -5.40
N SER A 90 8.81 -9.28 -6.70
CA SER A 90 8.56 -7.99 -7.32
C SER A 90 7.12 -7.51 -7.23
N GLY A 91 6.25 -8.19 -6.48
CA GLY A 91 4.83 -7.86 -6.44
C GLY A 91 4.14 -8.05 -7.78
N LEU A 92 4.57 -9.08 -8.51
CA LEU A 92 4.10 -9.39 -9.86
C LEU A 92 3.18 -10.62 -9.81
N GLY A 93 1.99 -10.47 -10.38
CA GLY A 93 1.12 -11.62 -10.58
C GLY A 93 0.49 -12.16 -9.31
N ALA A 94 0.16 -11.31 -8.35
CA ALA A 94 -0.52 -11.70 -7.13
C ALA A 94 -2.03 -11.46 -7.22
N ASP A 95 -2.76 -12.10 -6.33
CA ASP A 95 -4.17 -11.79 -6.11
C ASP A 95 -4.26 -10.98 -4.83
N MET A 96 -4.86 -9.79 -4.90
CA MET A 96 -4.94 -8.87 -3.78
C MET A 96 -6.40 -8.62 -3.40
N TYR A 97 -6.72 -8.92 -2.15
CA TYR A 97 -8.05 -8.81 -1.58
C TYR A 97 -8.07 -7.61 -0.64
N PHE A 98 -8.76 -6.54 -1.07
CA PHE A 98 -8.84 -5.31 -0.28
C PHE A 98 -10.12 -5.28 0.54
N SER A 99 -9.99 -4.96 1.82
CA SER A 99 -11.13 -4.62 2.66
C SER A 99 -11.58 -3.20 2.32
N VAL A 100 -12.82 -3.04 1.91
CA VAL A 100 -13.35 -1.76 1.45
C VAL A 100 -14.72 -1.47 2.04
N PRO A 101 -15.11 -0.17 2.15
CA PRO A 101 -16.47 0.20 2.59
C PRO A 101 -17.53 -0.24 1.60
N LEU A 102 -18.75 -0.46 2.12
CA LEU A 102 -19.91 -0.87 1.30
C LEU A 102 -20.32 0.18 0.28
N ASP A 103 -20.16 1.44 0.59
CA ASP A 103 -20.65 2.56 -0.22
C ASP A 103 -19.62 3.13 -1.19
N MET A 104 -18.60 2.35 -1.51
CA MET A 104 -17.56 2.77 -2.40
C MET A 104 -18.07 2.97 -3.83
N THR A 105 -17.70 4.11 -4.44
CA THR A 105 -18.11 4.42 -5.82
C THR A 105 -17.30 3.60 -6.84
N ALA A 106 -17.79 3.56 -8.08
CA ALA A 106 -17.09 2.87 -9.16
C ALA A 106 -15.70 3.49 -9.44
N ILE A 107 -15.59 4.81 -9.32
CA ILE A 107 -14.32 5.52 -9.51
C ILE A 107 -13.33 5.14 -8.42
N GLU A 108 -13.77 5.07 -7.17
CA GLU A 108 -12.94 4.66 -6.05
C GLU A 108 -12.47 3.22 -6.21
N LYS A 109 -13.35 2.30 -6.65
CA LYS A 109 -12.98 0.91 -6.91
C LYS A 109 -11.93 0.79 -8.00
N ARG A 110 -12.04 1.60 -9.05
CA ARG A 110 -11.07 1.61 -10.13
C ARG A 110 -9.68 2.05 -9.67
N ALA A 111 -9.63 2.95 -8.68
CA ALA A 111 -8.37 3.39 -8.11
C ALA A 111 -7.56 2.22 -7.52
N TYR A 112 -8.23 1.27 -6.88
CA TYR A 112 -7.56 0.08 -6.33
C TYR A 112 -6.94 -0.79 -7.42
N TYR A 113 -7.63 -0.93 -8.55
CA TYR A 113 -7.04 -1.65 -9.68
C TYR A 113 -5.77 -0.96 -10.17
N HIS A 114 -5.81 0.35 -10.34
CA HIS A 114 -4.64 1.11 -10.78
C HIS A 114 -3.52 1.09 -9.76
N LEU A 115 -3.86 1.04 -8.47
CA LEU A 115 -2.88 0.97 -7.40
C LEU A 115 -1.96 -0.24 -7.56
N VAL A 116 -2.52 -1.41 -7.86
CA VAL A 116 -1.76 -2.66 -7.91
C VAL A 116 -1.33 -3.06 -9.32
N ASN A 117 -1.56 -2.20 -10.30
CA ASN A 117 -1.14 -2.39 -11.68
C ASN A 117 -0.55 -1.11 -12.25
N GLY A 118 0.26 -0.42 -11.46
CA GLY A 118 0.89 0.83 -11.83
C GLY A 118 2.31 0.63 -12.33
N HIS A 119 3.24 1.33 -11.71
CA HIS A 119 4.65 1.33 -12.11
C HIS A 119 5.45 0.21 -11.42
N TRP A 120 5.22 0.00 -10.12
CA TRP A 120 5.97 -0.95 -9.30
C TRP A 120 5.27 -2.31 -9.20
N LEU A 121 3.96 -2.27 -8.99
CA LEU A 121 3.12 -3.48 -8.91
C LEU A 121 2.49 -3.73 -10.26
N ARG A 122 2.54 -4.97 -10.76
CA ARG A 122 2.09 -5.31 -12.11
C ARG A 122 1.41 -6.66 -12.18
N LYS A 123 0.45 -6.79 -13.10
CA LYS A 123 -0.23 -8.05 -13.43
C LYS A 123 -0.95 -8.66 -12.24
N ASN A 124 -1.43 -7.83 -11.34
CA ASN A 124 -2.15 -8.27 -10.15
C ASN A 124 -3.66 -8.25 -10.39
N ARG A 125 -4.35 -9.21 -9.77
CA ARG A 125 -5.81 -9.22 -9.77
C ARG A 125 -6.31 -8.60 -8.48
N VAL A 126 -7.40 -7.84 -8.58
CA VAL A 126 -7.99 -7.12 -7.47
C VAL A 126 -9.33 -7.72 -7.12
N PHE A 127 -9.51 -8.03 -5.86
CA PHE A 127 -10.79 -8.47 -5.31
C PHE A 127 -11.15 -7.56 -4.16
N MET A 128 -12.41 -7.16 -4.08
CA MET A 128 -12.87 -6.28 -3.03
C MET A 128 -13.78 -7.03 -2.08
N VAL A 129 -13.46 -6.94 -0.79
CA VAL A 129 -14.23 -7.56 0.27
C VAL A 129 -14.87 -6.44 1.07
N GLU A 130 -16.20 -6.34 0.94
CA GLU A 130 -16.94 -5.32 1.65
C GLU A 130 -17.10 -5.70 3.12
N SER A 131 -16.93 -4.72 3.97
CA SER A 131 -16.99 -4.93 5.41
C SER A 131 -17.91 -3.92 6.11
#